data_421d3d69b9fcf2ab2ef31c8164737159
#
_entry.id   421d3d69b9fcf2ab2ef31c8164737159
#
_cell.length_a   1.000
_cell.length_b   1.000
_cell.length_c   1.000
_cell.angle_alpha   90.00
_cell.angle_beta   90.00
_cell.angle_gamma   90.00
#
_symmetry.space_group_name_H-M   'P 1'
#
loop_
_entity.id
_entity.type
_entity.pdbx_description
1 polymer ?
#
loop_
_entity_poly.entity_id
_entity_poly.type
_entity_poly.pdbx_seq_one_letter_code
_entity_poly.pdbx_strand_id
1 'polypeptide(L)'
;MKDYQKLSILLLLIFALAFPVRAECIHDYIPVREEPTCMEGGLSWMECRICGYCIEYEILKPLDHEFDEWYVLQEPGCTSEGLMARDCVRCGLQETQTMPHAGHEYIVEVHAPSCTARGYTQHYCPGCGDRFRTDYIPALGHQYNYGVITEDPTKTTKGHIRYTCIRCNVGYEDTFPALTTPFEDVPLDVYYTLPVHWASSVGITQGVDAAHFAPNQPCTRAQVVTFLWRRAGKPTPQSRENPFVDVPTGSYFEQAVLWAWQSGITTGTDSTHFSPELICNRAQVVTFLHRFRGCPEPFLTAAFADVPEGSFFRKAVLWAAQNEITLGMEDGLFHPTQVCNRAQIVTFLYRDAKIP
;
A
#
# COMPACT_ATOMS: atom_id res chain seq x y z
N MET A 1 -36.80 21.58 -52.18
CA MET A 1 -36.62 22.59 -53.23
C MET A 1 -36.24 21.84 -54.49
N LYS A 2 -37.26 21.33 -55.21
CA LYS A 2 -37.11 20.43 -56.39
C LYS A 2 -37.87 20.92 -57.61
N ASP A 3 -37.98 22.23 -57.83
CA ASP A 3 -38.83 22.71 -58.90
C ASP A 3 -38.25 23.86 -59.76
N TYR A 4 -36.98 24.19 -59.63
CA TYR A 4 -36.35 25.26 -60.46
C TYR A 4 -35.43 24.76 -61.60
N GLN A 5 -35.18 23.47 -61.72
CA GLN A 5 -34.28 22.92 -62.76
C GLN A 5 -35.00 22.52 -64.07
N LYS A 6 -36.31 22.64 -64.18
CA LYS A 6 -37.04 22.27 -65.40
C LYS A 6 -37.41 23.46 -66.30
N LEU A 7 -37.14 24.68 -65.87
CA LEU A 7 -37.61 25.86 -66.65
C LEU A 7 -36.50 26.48 -67.55
N SER A 8 -35.25 26.17 -67.35
CA SER A 8 -34.17 26.76 -68.20
C SER A 8 -33.92 26.01 -69.49
N ILE A 9 -34.31 24.73 -69.62
CA ILE A 9 -34.07 23.96 -70.86
C ILE A 9 -35.20 24.15 -71.89
N LEU A 10 -36.38 24.65 -71.46
CA LEU A 10 -37.52 24.81 -72.38
C LEU A 10 -37.57 26.16 -73.10
N LEU A 11 -36.75 27.16 -72.70
CA LEU A 11 -36.75 28.48 -73.27
C LEU A 11 -35.76 28.65 -74.46
N LEU A 12 -34.87 27.70 -74.74
CA LEU A 12 -33.95 27.68 -75.84
C LEU A 12 -34.45 27.04 -77.14
N LEU A 13 -35.67 26.44 -77.13
CA LEU A 13 -36.26 25.79 -78.32
C LEU A 13 -37.35 26.56 -79.06
N ILE A 14 -37.70 27.79 -78.61
CA ILE A 14 -38.78 28.59 -79.26
C ILE A 14 -38.33 29.73 -80.15
N PHE A 15 -37.00 30.01 -80.27
CA PHE A 15 -36.50 31.09 -81.12
C PHE A 15 -35.97 30.66 -82.50
N ALA A 16 -36.35 29.46 -83.01
CA ALA A 16 -35.89 28.95 -84.31
C ALA A 16 -36.90 29.09 -85.44
N LEU A 17 -37.86 30.05 -85.42
CA LEU A 17 -38.74 30.31 -86.51
C LEU A 17 -38.91 31.83 -86.76
N ALA A 18 -38.10 32.42 -87.63
CA ALA A 18 -38.35 33.56 -88.46
C ALA A 18 -37.11 34.48 -88.63
N PHE A 19 -36.20 34.10 -89.51
CA PHE A 19 -35.33 35.09 -90.18
C PHE A 19 -35.23 34.77 -91.67
N PRO A 20 -35.25 35.79 -92.53
CA PRO A 20 -35.27 35.61 -93.96
C PRO A 20 -33.96 35.09 -94.53
N VAL A 21 -34.08 34.37 -95.65
CA VAL A 21 -32.95 33.83 -96.44
C VAL A 21 -31.90 34.94 -96.69
N ARG A 22 -30.82 34.88 -95.94
CA ARG A 22 -29.61 35.66 -96.21
C ARG A 22 -28.62 34.76 -96.96
N ALA A 23 -27.91 35.39 -97.91
CA ALA A 23 -26.86 34.83 -98.73
C ALA A 23 -26.07 33.71 -97.99
N GLU A 24 -25.74 32.67 -98.76
CA GLU A 24 -24.95 31.53 -98.35
C GLU A 24 -23.73 31.95 -97.55
N CYS A 25 -23.81 31.77 -96.23
CA CYS A 25 -22.63 32.00 -95.43
C CYS A 25 -21.63 30.87 -95.72
N ILE A 26 -20.47 31.18 -96.16
CA ILE A 26 -19.37 30.22 -96.17
C ILE A 26 -18.90 30.13 -94.74
N HIS A 27 -19.43 29.11 -94.02
CA HIS A 27 -19.17 28.97 -92.60
C HIS A 27 -17.70 28.66 -92.31
N ASP A 28 -17.13 29.46 -91.42
CA ASP A 28 -15.80 29.23 -90.80
C ASP A 28 -16.03 28.87 -89.33
N TYR A 29 -16.02 27.57 -89.04
CA TYR A 29 -16.30 27.06 -87.70
C TYR A 29 -15.08 27.02 -86.83
N ILE A 30 -15.24 27.52 -85.62
CA ILE A 30 -14.26 27.35 -84.50
C ILE A 30 -14.85 26.51 -83.37
N PRO A 31 -14.07 25.73 -82.71
CA PRO A 31 -14.49 25.04 -81.52
C PRO A 31 -14.62 26.04 -80.34
N VAL A 32 -15.78 25.99 -79.72
CA VAL A 32 -16.07 26.70 -78.48
C VAL A 32 -16.35 25.66 -77.40
N ARG A 33 -15.82 25.89 -76.21
CA ARG A 33 -15.97 24.95 -75.10
C ARG A 33 -16.19 25.70 -73.81
N GLU A 34 -17.21 25.32 -73.08
CA GLU A 34 -17.44 25.64 -71.69
C GLU A 34 -16.94 24.48 -70.83
N GLU A 35 -15.91 24.73 -70.04
CA GLU A 35 -15.33 23.68 -69.23
C GLU A 35 -16.26 23.25 -68.12
N PRO A 36 -16.46 21.93 -67.91
CA PRO A 36 -17.26 21.45 -66.81
C PRO A 36 -16.62 21.78 -65.44
N THR A 37 -17.46 22.07 -64.49
CA THR A 37 -17.05 22.19 -63.09
C THR A 37 -17.24 20.86 -62.34
N CYS A 38 -16.89 20.78 -61.08
CA CYS A 38 -17.18 19.57 -60.27
C CYS A 38 -18.67 19.27 -60.13
N MET A 39 -19.51 20.31 -60.21
CA MET A 39 -20.97 20.22 -59.99
C MET A 39 -21.80 20.33 -61.26
N GLU A 40 -21.27 21.03 -62.24
CA GLU A 40 -22.01 21.35 -63.46
C GLU A 40 -21.28 20.80 -64.68
N GLY A 41 -22.02 20.25 -65.60
CA GLY A 41 -21.50 19.80 -66.89
C GLY A 41 -21.09 20.98 -67.73
N GLY A 42 -20.12 20.76 -68.61
CA GLY A 42 -19.74 21.71 -69.66
C GLY A 42 -20.47 21.47 -70.97
N LEU A 43 -20.21 22.33 -71.95
CA LEU A 43 -20.75 22.22 -73.29
C LEU A 43 -19.63 22.48 -74.31
N SER A 44 -19.59 21.69 -75.36
CA SER A 44 -18.66 21.90 -76.46
C SER A 44 -19.47 21.99 -77.74
N TRP A 45 -19.15 22.96 -78.62
CA TRP A 45 -19.81 23.12 -79.89
C TRP A 45 -18.89 23.78 -80.92
N MET A 46 -19.30 23.74 -82.19
CA MET A 46 -18.66 24.45 -83.26
C MET A 46 -19.49 25.70 -83.60
N GLU A 47 -18.88 26.90 -83.51
CA GLU A 47 -19.54 28.17 -83.74
C GLU A 47 -18.92 28.84 -84.98
N CYS A 48 -19.80 29.27 -85.88
CA CYS A 48 -19.32 30.03 -87.11
C CYS A 48 -18.91 31.46 -86.74
N ARG A 49 -17.65 31.84 -86.97
CA ARG A 49 -17.12 33.18 -86.72
C ARG A 49 -17.86 34.28 -87.45
N ILE A 50 -18.50 33.95 -88.59
CA ILE A 50 -19.10 34.92 -89.46
C ILE A 50 -20.54 35.20 -89.07
N CYS A 51 -21.31 34.17 -88.78
CA CYS A 51 -22.76 34.31 -88.56
C CYS A 51 -23.26 33.81 -87.17
N GLY A 52 -22.39 33.26 -86.35
CA GLY A 52 -22.74 32.75 -85.02
C GLY A 52 -23.56 31.42 -85.02
N TYR A 53 -23.70 30.78 -86.23
CA TYR A 53 -24.45 29.50 -86.27
C TYR A 53 -23.63 28.39 -85.60
N CYS A 54 -24.28 27.63 -84.72
CA CYS A 54 -23.66 26.56 -83.92
C CYS A 54 -24.10 25.19 -84.40
N ILE A 55 -23.13 24.24 -84.43
CA ILE A 55 -23.34 22.85 -84.79
C ILE A 55 -22.53 21.95 -83.82
N GLU A 56 -22.78 20.66 -83.90
CA GLU A 56 -22.02 19.62 -83.11
C GLU A 56 -21.94 19.86 -81.64
N TYR A 57 -23.10 19.94 -81.01
CA TYR A 57 -23.19 20.09 -79.56
C TYR A 57 -22.83 18.76 -78.83
N GLU A 58 -21.86 18.85 -77.94
CA GLU A 58 -21.50 17.75 -76.98
C GLU A 58 -21.65 18.26 -75.60
N ILE A 59 -22.40 17.48 -74.77
CA ILE A 59 -22.56 17.73 -73.33
C ILE A 59 -21.39 17.06 -72.60
N LEU A 60 -20.57 17.84 -71.96
CA LEU A 60 -19.51 17.36 -71.12
C LEU A 60 -20.07 17.05 -69.73
N LYS A 61 -19.72 15.88 -69.16
CA LYS A 61 -20.17 15.50 -67.81
C LYS A 61 -19.46 16.40 -66.78
N PRO A 62 -20.12 16.67 -65.64
CA PRO A 62 -19.44 17.29 -64.49
C PRO A 62 -18.18 16.50 -64.11
N LEU A 63 -17.18 17.21 -63.68
CA LEU A 63 -15.98 16.60 -63.12
C LEU A 63 -16.29 16.10 -61.73
N ASP A 64 -15.87 14.89 -61.41
CA ASP A 64 -15.94 14.41 -60.02
C ASP A 64 -15.05 15.29 -59.15
N HIS A 65 -15.37 15.35 -57.84
CA HIS A 65 -14.50 16.02 -56.89
C HIS A 65 -13.21 15.24 -56.77
N GLU A 66 -12.09 15.97 -56.83
CA GLU A 66 -10.77 15.46 -56.56
C GLU A 66 -10.32 16.04 -55.23
N PHE A 67 -10.39 15.19 -54.17
CA PHE A 67 -10.02 15.59 -52.82
C PHE A 67 -8.54 15.35 -52.59
N ASP A 68 -7.93 16.23 -51.79
CA ASP A 68 -6.59 16.05 -51.26
C ASP A 68 -6.58 15.05 -50.09
N GLU A 69 -5.43 14.94 -49.40
CA GLU A 69 -5.31 14.05 -48.25
C GLU A 69 -6.10 14.59 -47.07
N TRP A 70 -6.57 13.64 -46.20
CA TRP A 70 -7.25 14.00 -44.99
C TRP A 70 -6.30 14.69 -43.99
N TYR A 71 -6.69 15.81 -43.45
CA TYR A 71 -5.98 16.50 -42.36
C TYR A 71 -6.88 16.64 -41.15
N VAL A 72 -6.25 16.69 -39.94
CA VAL A 72 -6.99 16.85 -38.70
C VAL A 72 -7.40 18.31 -38.55
N LEU A 73 -8.72 18.53 -38.48
CA LEU A 73 -9.29 19.86 -38.23
C LEU A 73 -9.43 20.08 -36.69
N GLN A 74 -9.78 19.03 -35.94
CA GLN A 74 -9.87 19.07 -34.52
C GLN A 74 -9.42 17.71 -33.95
N GLU A 75 -8.42 17.75 -33.05
CA GLU A 75 -7.94 16.55 -32.35
C GLU A 75 -9.05 15.97 -31.45
N PRO A 76 -9.18 14.61 -31.38
CA PRO A 76 -10.12 13.99 -30.47
C PRO A 76 -9.66 14.18 -29.02
N GLY A 77 -10.62 14.51 -28.16
CA GLY A 77 -10.35 14.52 -26.71
C GLY A 77 -10.62 13.16 -26.07
N CYS A 78 -10.45 13.07 -24.77
CA CYS A 78 -10.70 11.80 -24.05
C CYS A 78 -12.13 11.30 -24.20
N THR A 79 -13.12 12.21 -24.28
CA THR A 79 -14.55 11.90 -24.40
C THR A 79 -15.23 12.60 -25.55
N SER A 80 -14.53 13.50 -26.27
CA SER A 80 -15.02 14.22 -27.43
C SER A 80 -14.46 13.65 -28.72
N GLU A 81 -15.31 13.53 -29.73
CA GLU A 81 -14.87 13.15 -31.07
C GLU A 81 -13.99 14.24 -31.67
N GLY A 82 -13.02 13.83 -32.47
CA GLY A 82 -12.23 14.69 -33.34
C GLY A 82 -12.92 14.87 -34.70
N LEU A 83 -12.37 15.74 -35.51
CA LEU A 83 -12.85 16.06 -36.87
C LEU A 83 -11.67 16.06 -37.82
N MET A 84 -11.81 15.31 -38.93
CA MET A 84 -10.92 15.38 -40.09
C MET A 84 -11.63 16.10 -41.22
N ALA A 85 -10.87 16.75 -42.03
CA ALA A 85 -11.36 17.39 -43.25
C ALA A 85 -10.44 17.10 -44.45
N ARG A 86 -11.00 17.17 -45.65
CA ARG A 86 -10.26 17.24 -46.92
C ARG A 86 -10.97 18.19 -47.86
N ASP A 87 -10.20 18.87 -48.69
CA ASP A 87 -10.74 19.87 -49.60
C ASP A 87 -10.61 19.38 -51.04
N CYS A 88 -11.63 19.71 -51.86
CA CYS A 88 -11.53 19.44 -53.28
C CYS A 88 -10.56 20.44 -53.91
N VAL A 89 -9.49 19.96 -54.56
CA VAL A 89 -8.44 20.79 -55.19
C VAL A 89 -8.95 21.65 -56.34
N ARG A 90 -10.13 21.31 -56.91
CA ARG A 90 -10.72 22.06 -58.04
C ARG A 90 -11.71 23.12 -57.60
N CYS A 91 -12.57 22.87 -56.63
CA CYS A 91 -13.64 23.79 -56.26
C CYS A 91 -13.65 24.22 -54.79
N GLY A 92 -12.73 23.71 -53.97
CA GLY A 92 -12.66 24.04 -52.54
C GLY A 92 -13.78 23.47 -51.69
N LEU A 93 -14.60 22.52 -52.20
CA LEU A 93 -15.60 21.85 -51.39
C LEU A 93 -14.91 21.05 -50.30
N GLN A 94 -15.27 21.33 -49.06
CA GLN A 94 -14.73 20.63 -47.91
C GLN A 94 -15.64 19.44 -47.53
N GLU A 95 -15.05 18.26 -47.39
CA GLU A 95 -15.67 17.10 -46.85
C GLU A 95 -15.12 16.85 -45.43
N THR A 96 -15.98 16.53 -44.48
CA THR A 96 -15.58 16.28 -43.09
C THR A 96 -15.99 14.89 -42.62
N GLN A 97 -15.16 14.29 -41.76
CA GLN A 97 -15.41 13.00 -41.15
C GLN A 97 -15.04 13.06 -39.65
N THR A 98 -15.89 12.52 -38.79
CA THR A 98 -15.60 12.41 -37.38
C THR A 98 -14.55 11.33 -37.09
N MET A 99 -13.70 11.58 -36.11
CA MET A 99 -12.79 10.60 -35.53
C MET A 99 -13.32 10.16 -34.17
N PRO A 100 -13.19 8.90 -33.79
CA PRO A 100 -13.59 8.46 -32.47
C PRO A 100 -12.76 9.18 -31.39
N HIS A 101 -13.36 9.37 -30.20
CA HIS A 101 -12.66 9.94 -29.04
C HIS A 101 -11.43 9.11 -28.70
N ALA A 102 -10.39 9.77 -28.18
CA ALA A 102 -9.09 9.14 -27.88
C ALA A 102 -9.16 8.15 -26.70
N GLY A 103 -10.19 8.28 -25.83
CA GLY A 103 -10.28 7.53 -24.59
C GLY A 103 -9.39 8.12 -23.51
N HIS A 104 -9.34 7.41 -22.36
CA HIS A 104 -8.51 7.83 -21.24
C HIS A 104 -7.24 7.01 -21.17
N GLU A 105 -6.10 7.68 -21.00
CA GLU A 105 -4.83 7.07 -20.61
C GLU A 105 -4.56 7.43 -19.15
N TYR A 106 -4.65 6.42 -18.24
CA TYR A 106 -4.53 6.64 -16.82
C TYR A 106 -3.10 6.42 -16.32
N ILE A 107 -2.58 7.41 -15.60
CA ILE A 107 -1.42 7.26 -14.73
C ILE A 107 -1.93 6.65 -13.43
N VAL A 108 -1.21 5.67 -12.91
CA VAL A 108 -1.58 4.91 -11.70
C VAL A 108 -0.60 5.21 -10.58
N GLU A 109 -1.12 5.58 -9.41
CA GLU A 109 -0.36 5.83 -8.20
C GLU A 109 -0.93 5.00 -7.04
N VAL A 110 -0.06 4.21 -6.38
CA VAL A 110 -0.46 3.36 -5.24
C VAL A 110 -0.21 4.12 -3.94
N HIS A 111 -1.26 4.34 -3.18
CA HIS A 111 -1.22 4.91 -1.84
C HIS A 111 -1.34 3.79 -0.80
N ALA A 112 -0.25 3.51 -0.10
CA ALA A 112 -0.23 2.51 0.96
C ALA A 112 -1.13 2.90 2.14
N PRO A 113 -1.77 1.93 2.84
CA PRO A 113 -2.54 2.21 4.03
C PRO A 113 -1.64 2.68 5.18
N SER A 114 -2.14 3.61 5.98
CA SER A 114 -1.53 4.02 7.25
C SER A 114 -2.25 3.38 8.44
N CYS A 115 -1.85 3.71 9.66
CA CYS A 115 -2.55 3.23 10.85
C CYS A 115 -4.02 3.65 10.88
N THR A 116 -4.37 4.81 10.35
CA THR A 116 -5.71 5.41 10.43
C THR A 116 -6.39 5.60 9.10
N ALA A 117 -5.63 5.64 8.00
CA ALA A 117 -6.16 5.83 6.66
C ALA A 117 -6.04 4.56 5.82
N ARG A 118 -7.11 4.27 5.08
CA ARG A 118 -7.11 3.18 4.09
C ARG A 118 -6.17 3.49 2.93
N GLY A 119 -5.51 2.47 2.39
CA GLY A 119 -4.79 2.52 1.13
C GLY A 119 -5.73 2.44 -0.08
N TYR A 120 -5.27 2.86 -1.23
CA TYR A 120 -6.01 2.78 -2.50
C TYR A 120 -5.05 2.97 -3.68
N THR A 121 -5.51 2.55 -4.86
CA THR A 121 -4.87 2.86 -6.13
C THR A 121 -5.59 4.06 -6.74
N GLN A 122 -4.87 5.17 -6.96
CA GLN A 122 -5.38 6.37 -7.64
C GLN A 122 -5.11 6.25 -9.14
N HIS A 123 -6.16 6.43 -9.95
CA HIS A 123 -6.09 6.56 -11.40
C HIS A 123 -6.35 8.02 -11.76
N TYR A 124 -5.49 8.59 -12.62
CA TYR A 124 -5.59 9.98 -13.05
C TYR A 124 -5.29 10.09 -14.54
N CYS A 125 -6.20 10.65 -15.33
CA CYS A 125 -5.99 10.96 -16.74
C CYS A 125 -5.46 12.39 -16.89
N PRO A 126 -4.22 12.60 -17.33
CA PRO A 126 -3.67 13.95 -17.49
C PRO A 126 -4.34 14.74 -18.61
N GLY A 127 -4.95 14.07 -19.60
CA GLY A 127 -5.58 14.72 -20.73
C GLY A 127 -6.89 15.44 -20.40
N CYS A 128 -7.68 14.93 -19.43
CA CYS A 128 -8.97 15.53 -19.06
C CYS A 128 -9.15 15.78 -17.57
N GLY A 129 -8.20 15.30 -16.72
CA GLY A 129 -8.28 15.46 -15.28
C GLY A 129 -9.20 14.45 -14.58
N ASP A 130 -9.75 13.46 -15.29
CA ASP A 130 -10.60 12.42 -14.68
C ASP A 130 -9.83 11.60 -13.65
N ARG A 131 -10.49 11.24 -12.55
CA ARG A 131 -9.89 10.57 -11.40
C ARG A 131 -10.85 9.60 -10.76
N PHE A 132 -10.36 8.41 -10.45
CA PHE A 132 -11.07 7.45 -9.62
C PHE A 132 -10.09 6.62 -8.78
N ARG A 133 -10.63 5.87 -7.82
CA ARG A 133 -9.84 5.05 -6.90
C ARG A 133 -10.33 3.62 -6.88
N THR A 134 -9.38 2.70 -6.85
CA THR A 134 -9.62 1.25 -6.77
C THR A 134 -8.78 0.61 -5.67
N ASP A 135 -8.85 -0.69 -5.53
CA ASP A 135 -7.98 -1.55 -4.69
C ASP A 135 -7.84 -1.03 -3.25
N TYR A 136 -8.97 -0.72 -2.63
CA TYR A 136 -8.99 -0.23 -1.27
C TYR A 136 -8.49 -1.29 -0.29
N ILE A 137 -7.43 -0.92 0.46
CA ILE A 137 -6.86 -1.72 1.54
C ILE A 137 -7.29 -1.07 2.87
N PRO A 138 -7.86 -1.82 3.83
CA PRO A 138 -8.22 -1.28 5.13
C PRO A 138 -7.04 -0.59 5.83
N ALA A 139 -7.32 0.39 6.70
CA ALA A 139 -6.33 0.95 7.59
C ALA A 139 -5.69 -0.14 8.46
N LEU A 140 -4.38 -0.03 8.69
CA LEU A 140 -3.60 -1.05 9.41
C LEU A 140 -3.92 -1.14 10.90
N GLY A 141 -4.58 -0.12 11.46
CA GLY A 141 -4.71 0.05 12.91
C GLY A 141 -3.37 0.40 13.57
N HIS A 142 -3.44 0.71 14.87
CA HIS A 142 -2.23 0.92 15.65
C HIS A 142 -1.73 -0.42 16.19
N GLN A 143 -0.42 -0.61 16.13
CA GLN A 143 0.29 -1.69 16.79
C GLN A 143 1.21 -1.08 17.84
N TYR A 144 0.80 -1.17 19.10
CA TYR A 144 1.56 -0.61 20.21
C TYR A 144 2.70 -1.54 20.64
N ASN A 145 3.78 -0.93 21.16
CA ASN A 145 4.84 -1.62 21.87
C ASN A 145 4.28 -2.25 23.16
N TYR A 146 5.15 -2.94 23.91
CA TYR A 146 4.75 -3.60 25.16
C TYR A 146 4.58 -2.65 26.35
N GLY A 147 4.61 -1.33 26.12
CA GLY A 147 4.56 -0.29 27.15
C GLY A 147 5.91 -0.08 27.85
N VAL A 148 6.24 1.17 28.08
CA VAL A 148 7.44 1.60 28.81
C VAL A 148 7.00 2.26 30.11
N ILE A 149 7.55 1.81 31.25
CA ILE A 149 7.31 2.43 32.54
C ILE A 149 8.02 3.78 32.55
N THR A 150 7.27 4.86 32.63
CA THR A 150 7.78 6.23 32.64
C THR A 150 7.93 6.77 34.04
N GLU A 151 7.10 6.26 34.98
CA GLU A 151 7.14 6.65 36.39
C GLU A 151 6.77 5.46 37.29
N ASP A 152 7.59 5.26 38.33
CA ASP A 152 7.33 4.24 39.33
C ASP A 152 6.25 4.68 40.32
N PRO A 153 5.39 3.77 40.84
CA PRO A 153 4.41 4.10 41.85
C PRO A 153 5.10 4.32 43.19
N THR A 154 4.54 5.21 43.97
CA THR A 154 4.84 5.34 45.42
C THR A 154 3.71 4.78 46.24
N LYS A 155 3.83 4.78 47.57
CA LYS A 155 2.74 4.35 48.49
C LYS A 155 1.45 5.16 48.30
N THR A 156 1.56 6.37 47.68
CA THR A 156 0.42 7.31 47.55
C THR A 156 0.13 7.70 46.10
N THR A 157 1.07 7.49 45.17
CA THR A 157 0.90 7.83 43.76
C THR A 157 0.91 6.58 42.89
N LYS A 158 0.13 6.64 41.80
CA LYS A 158 0.11 5.61 40.74
C LYS A 158 1.40 5.67 39.93
N GLY A 159 1.82 4.55 39.38
CA GLY A 159 2.85 4.50 38.34
C GLY A 159 2.24 4.75 36.96
N HIS A 160 3.11 5.14 36.00
CA HIS A 160 2.73 5.44 34.62
C HIS A 160 3.42 4.52 33.64
N ILE A 161 2.68 4.11 32.59
CA ILE A 161 3.17 3.31 31.46
C ILE A 161 2.76 4.03 30.18
N ARG A 162 3.73 4.21 29.27
CA ARG A 162 3.50 4.77 27.95
C ARG A 162 3.54 3.69 26.87
N TYR A 163 2.49 3.59 26.09
CA TYR A 163 2.38 2.74 24.92
C TYR A 163 2.57 3.57 23.67
N THR A 164 3.44 3.15 22.77
CA THR A 164 3.75 3.88 21.52
C THR A 164 3.54 2.96 20.33
N CYS A 165 2.82 3.44 19.31
CA CYS A 165 2.62 2.69 18.08
C CYS A 165 3.95 2.58 17.32
N ILE A 166 4.38 1.35 17.01
CA ILE A 166 5.65 1.07 16.33
C ILE A 166 5.67 1.52 14.85
N ARG A 167 4.49 1.87 14.29
CA ARG A 167 4.36 2.30 12.88
C ARG A 167 4.29 3.82 12.73
N CYS A 168 3.60 4.51 13.63
CA CYS A 168 3.33 5.94 13.47
C CYS A 168 3.71 6.81 14.69
N ASN A 169 4.29 6.20 15.72
CA ASN A 169 4.74 6.84 16.96
C ASN A 169 3.63 7.54 17.79
N VAL A 170 2.37 7.41 17.40
CA VAL A 170 1.26 7.88 18.25
C VAL A 170 1.20 6.99 19.49
N GLY A 171 1.12 7.60 20.67
CA GLY A 171 1.09 6.89 21.94
C GLY A 171 -0.06 7.34 22.83
N TYR A 172 -0.28 6.53 23.84
CA TYR A 172 -1.16 6.86 24.97
C TYR A 172 -0.48 6.44 26.28
N GLU A 173 -0.93 7.03 27.38
CA GLU A 173 -0.47 6.67 28.71
C GLU A 173 -1.57 5.92 29.47
N ASP A 174 -1.15 4.95 30.26
CA ASP A 174 -1.98 4.21 31.20
C ASP A 174 -1.31 4.25 32.57
N THR A 175 -2.05 3.90 33.63
CA THR A 175 -1.56 3.94 34.99
C THR A 175 -1.73 2.58 35.64
N PHE A 176 -0.84 2.28 36.60
CA PHE A 176 -1.00 1.14 37.48
C PHE A 176 -1.03 1.58 38.96
N PRO A 177 -1.65 0.80 39.86
CA PRO A 177 -1.96 1.26 41.21
C PRO A 177 -0.76 1.76 42.01
N ALA A 178 -1.02 2.58 43.03
CA ALA A 178 -0.04 2.94 44.03
C ALA A 178 0.51 1.65 44.72
N LEU A 179 1.76 1.73 45.18
CA LEU A 179 2.50 0.60 45.70
C LEU A 179 1.79 -0.07 46.84
N THR A 180 1.38 -1.31 46.62
CA THR A 180 0.86 -2.26 47.61
C THR A 180 1.51 -3.60 47.37
N THR A 181 1.53 -4.48 48.36
CA THR A 181 1.94 -5.86 48.14
C THR A 181 0.69 -6.75 48.22
N PRO A 182 0.25 -7.29 47.07
CA PRO A 182 -0.89 -8.19 47.05
C PRO A 182 -0.59 -9.58 47.66
N PHE A 183 0.68 -9.83 47.96
CA PHE A 183 1.17 -11.14 48.46
C PHE A 183 1.81 -10.99 49.82
N GLU A 184 1.49 -11.86 50.74
CA GLU A 184 1.98 -11.87 52.14
C GLU A 184 3.48 -12.13 52.24
N ASP A 185 4.03 -12.90 51.28
CA ASP A 185 5.45 -13.27 51.21
C ASP A 185 6.33 -12.25 50.41
N VAL A 186 5.79 -11.06 50.12
CA VAL A 186 6.52 -9.97 49.41
C VAL A 186 6.62 -8.76 50.35
N PRO A 187 7.73 -8.58 51.08
CA PRO A 187 7.96 -7.40 51.92
C PRO A 187 8.04 -6.10 51.08
N LEU A 188 7.78 -4.96 51.75
CA LEU A 188 7.77 -3.63 51.10
C LEU A 188 9.15 -3.02 50.82
N ASP A 189 10.21 -3.59 51.34
CA ASP A 189 11.57 -3.04 51.40
C ASP A 189 12.63 -3.92 50.72
N VAL A 190 12.21 -4.85 49.86
CA VAL A 190 13.13 -5.74 49.14
C VAL A 190 13.21 -5.35 47.65
N TYR A 191 14.30 -5.75 46.99
CA TYR A 191 14.59 -5.36 45.59
C TYR A 191 13.51 -5.77 44.58
N TYR A 192 12.71 -6.77 44.90
CA TYR A 192 11.67 -7.28 44.02
C TYR A 192 10.25 -6.75 44.35
N THR A 193 10.09 -5.87 45.36
CA THR A 193 8.80 -5.32 45.74
C THR A 193 8.10 -4.61 44.59
N LEU A 194 8.76 -3.62 43.99
CA LEU A 194 8.25 -2.88 42.79
C LEU A 194 8.04 -3.82 41.59
N PRO A 195 9.01 -4.70 41.23
CA PRO A 195 8.82 -5.67 40.16
C PRO A 195 7.58 -6.58 40.33
N VAL A 196 7.37 -7.11 41.53
CA VAL A 196 6.22 -8.00 41.83
C VAL A 196 4.90 -7.21 41.77
N HIS A 197 4.88 -6.04 42.41
CA HIS A 197 3.72 -5.13 42.35
C HIS A 197 3.31 -4.80 40.91
N TRP A 198 4.27 -4.36 40.09
CA TRP A 198 4.04 -4.09 38.69
C TRP A 198 3.53 -5.34 37.94
N ALA A 199 4.23 -6.45 38.04
CA ALA A 199 3.89 -7.68 37.33
C ALA A 199 2.50 -8.20 37.66
N SER A 200 2.08 -8.05 38.93
CA SER A 200 0.73 -8.37 39.39
C SER A 200 -0.30 -7.37 38.83
N SER A 201 -0.03 -6.07 38.92
CA SER A 201 -0.93 -5.00 38.46
C SER A 201 -1.24 -5.04 36.94
N VAL A 202 -0.25 -5.46 36.14
CA VAL A 202 -0.40 -5.55 34.66
C VAL A 202 -0.73 -7.00 34.22
N GLY A 203 -0.99 -7.92 35.12
CA GLY A 203 -1.45 -9.27 34.85
C GLY A 203 -0.39 -10.25 34.32
N ILE A 204 0.92 -9.97 34.50
CA ILE A 204 2.01 -10.88 34.15
C ILE A 204 2.04 -12.06 35.13
N THR A 205 1.80 -11.82 36.42
CA THR A 205 1.69 -12.84 37.45
C THR A 205 0.40 -12.72 38.25
N GLN A 206 -0.06 -13.82 38.79
CA GLN A 206 -1.18 -13.91 39.77
C GLN A 206 -0.73 -14.57 41.04
N GLY A 207 0.60 -14.71 41.25
CA GLY A 207 1.13 -15.49 42.35
C GLY A 207 1.21 -17.00 42.05
N VAL A 208 1.49 -17.78 43.05
CA VAL A 208 1.33 -19.22 43.04
C VAL A 208 -0.06 -19.61 43.61
N ASP A 209 -0.58 -18.73 44.46
CA ASP A 209 -1.96 -18.69 44.93
C ASP A 209 -2.39 -17.25 45.22
N ALA A 210 -3.56 -17.02 45.79
CA ALA A 210 -4.12 -15.68 46.01
C ALA A 210 -3.31 -14.86 47.06
N ALA A 211 -2.54 -15.49 47.92
CA ALA A 211 -1.79 -14.86 49.01
C ALA A 211 -0.26 -14.89 48.82
N HIS A 212 0.25 -15.78 47.96
CA HIS A 212 1.69 -15.99 47.84
C HIS A 212 2.21 -15.81 46.44
N PHE A 213 3.33 -15.11 46.32
CA PHE A 213 4.12 -14.99 45.10
C PHE A 213 5.19 -16.05 44.93
N ALA A 214 5.71 -16.57 46.06
CA ALA A 214 6.82 -17.49 46.15
C ALA A 214 8.13 -16.95 45.52
N PRO A 215 8.71 -15.82 45.99
CA PRO A 215 9.81 -15.11 45.37
C PRO A 215 11.07 -15.96 45.13
N ASN A 216 11.36 -16.88 46.07
CA ASN A 216 12.54 -17.75 46.04
C ASN A 216 12.36 -19.05 45.25
N GLN A 217 11.14 -19.34 44.78
CA GLN A 217 10.87 -20.55 44.02
C GLN A 217 11.55 -20.52 42.67
N PRO A 218 12.28 -21.58 42.24
CA PRO A 218 12.77 -21.72 40.89
C PRO A 218 11.66 -21.67 39.85
N CYS A 219 11.92 -21.07 38.68
CA CYS A 219 10.95 -21.11 37.58
C CYS A 219 11.30 -22.13 36.53
N THR A 220 10.26 -22.82 36.06
CA THR A 220 10.38 -23.70 34.88
C THR A 220 10.39 -22.89 33.59
N ARG A 221 10.84 -23.53 32.51
CA ARG A 221 10.84 -22.92 31.15
C ARG A 221 9.43 -22.51 30.72
N ALA A 222 8.43 -23.32 31.01
CA ALA A 222 7.04 -23.02 30.75
C ALA A 222 6.57 -21.75 31.48
N GLN A 223 6.95 -21.58 32.75
CA GLN A 223 6.62 -20.38 33.52
C GLN A 223 7.30 -19.12 32.97
N VAL A 224 8.57 -19.23 32.59
CA VAL A 224 9.31 -18.07 32.01
C VAL A 224 8.68 -17.59 30.69
N VAL A 225 8.41 -18.50 29.76
CA VAL A 225 7.76 -18.09 28.49
C VAL A 225 6.33 -17.62 28.71
N THR A 226 5.62 -18.14 29.73
CA THR A 226 4.29 -17.65 30.09
C THR A 226 4.34 -16.22 30.64
N PHE A 227 5.35 -15.83 31.40
CA PHE A 227 5.54 -14.45 31.83
C PHE A 227 5.81 -13.53 30.63
N LEU A 228 6.67 -13.93 29.69
CA LEU A 228 6.95 -13.18 28.47
C LEU A 228 5.69 -13.04 27.58
N TRP A 229 4.94 -14.12 27.39
CA TRP A 229 3.69 -14.11 26.63
C TRP A 229 2.63 -13.17 27.25
N ARG A 230 2.50 -13.20 28.57
CA ARG A 230 1.61 -12.27 29.29
C ARG A 230 2.10 -10.83 29.20
N ARG A 231 3.41 -10.59 29.28
CA ARG A 231 4.03 -9.28 29.05
C ARG A 231 3.76 -8.74 27.64
N ALA A 232 3.71 -9.64 26.65
CA ALA A 232 3.35 -9.31 25.26
C ALA A 232 1.85 -9.07 25.04
N GLY A 233 1.00 -9.15 26.06
CA GLY A 233 -0.45 -8.99 25.93
C GLY A 233 -1.18 -10.26 25.48
N LYS A 234 -0.60 -11.42 25.67
CA LYS A 234 -1.15 -12.74 25.34
C LYS A 234 -1.51 -12.89 23.86
N PRO A 235 -0.59 -12.61 22.93
CA PRO A 235 -0.86 -12.73 21.51
C PRO A 235 -1.25 -14.18 21.15
N THR A 236 -2.24 -14.32 20.27
CA THR A 236 -2.62 -15.63 19.73
C THR A 236 -1.51 -16.14 18.82
N PRO A 237 -1.07 -17.41 18.95
CA PRO A 237 -0.13 -18.02 18.02
C PRO A 237 -0.67 -17.95 16.57
N GLN A 238 0.22 -17.71 15.61
CA GLN A 238 -0.13 -17.58 14.19
C GLN A 238 -0.63 -18.91 13.59
N SER A 239 -0.19 -20.04 14.14
CA SER A 239 -0.55 -21.39 13.73
C SER A 239 -0.78 -22.26 14.97
N ARG A 240 -1.62 -23.29 14.83
CA ARG A 240 -1.79 -24.35 15.83
C ARG A 240 -0.76 -25.47 15.70
N GLU A 241 0.17 -25.37 14.78
CA GLU A 241 1.25 -26.33 14.63
C GLU A 241 2.09 -26.37 15.89
N ASN A 242 2.26 -27.56 16.45
CA ASN A 242 3.04 -27.82 17.66
C ASN A 242 4.16 -28.80 17.34
N PRO A 243 5.43 -28.35 17.27
CA PRO A 243 6.55 -29.21 17.00
C PRO A 243 6.98 -30.05 18.23
N PHE A 244 6.47 -29.69 19.44
CA PHE A 244 6.94 -30.25 20.71
C PHE A 244 6.01 -31.35 21.22
N VAL A 245 6.54 -32.53 21.34
CA VAL A 245 5.79 -33.72 21.87
C VAL A 245 5.49 -33.63 23.35
N ASP A 246 6.23 -32.80 24.08
CA ASP A 246 6.12 -32.60 25.52
C ASP A 246 5.34 -31.34 25.93
N VAL A 247 4.62 -30.73 24.97
CA VAL A 247 3.69 -29.62 25.20
C VAL A 247 2.27 -30.08 24.90
N PRO A 248 1.55 -30.59 25.92
CA PRO A 248 0.20 -31.13 25.74
C PRO A 248 -0.80 -30.04 25.32
N THR A 249 -1.70 -30.40 24.42
CA THR A 249 -2.84 -29.55 24.07
C THR A 249 -3.72 -29.30 25.30
N GLY A 250 -4.09 -28.02 25.49
CA GLY A 250 -4.88 -27.57 26.64
C GLY A 250 -4.06 -27.31 27.92
N SER A 251 -2.74 -27.51 27.91
CA SER A 251 -1.89 -27.08 29.03
C SER A 251 -1.91 -25.55 29.17
N TYR A 252 -1.74 -25.03 30.40
CA TYR A 252 -1.76 -23.58 30.68
C TYR A 252 -0.69 -22.82 29.94
N PHE A 253 0.36 -23.49 29.50
CA PHE A 253 1.51 -22.93 28.81
C PHE A 253 1.51 -23.16 27.27
N GLU A 254 0.59 -23.98 26.74
CA GLU A 254 0.58 -24.33 25.32
C GLU A 254 0.67 -23.08 24.42
N GLN A 255 -0.26 -22.13 24.60
CA GLN A 255 -0.28 -20.91 23.74
C GLN A 255 0.98 -20.07 23.91
N ALA A 256 1.50 -19.99 25.14
CA ALA A 256 2.72 -19.23 25.41
C ALA A 256 3.95 -19.86 24.73
N VAL A 257 4.05 -21.20 24.77
CA VAL A 257 5.16 -21.95 24.12
C VAL A 257 5.07 -21.85 22.61
N LEU A 258 3.89 -22.07 22.01
CA LEU A 258 3.71 -21.95 20.55
C LEU A 258 4.00 -20.54 20.07
N TRP A 259 3.52 -19.52 20.77
CA TRP A 259 3.86 -18.13 20.46
C TRP A 259 5.36 -17.87 20.57
N ALA A 260 6.01 -18.32 21.64
CA ALA A 260 7.44 -18.11 21.84
C ALA A 260 8.30 -18.81 20.76
N TRP A 261 7.87 -19.99 20.31
CA TRP A 261 8.50 -20.71 19.22
C TRP A 261 8.33 -19.96 17.88
N GLN A 262 7.12 -19.59 17.52
CA GLN A 262 6.81 -18.88 16.26
C GLN A 262 7.43 -17.48 16.21
N SER A 263 7.65 -16.85 17.37
CA SER A 263 8.32 -15.55 17.50
C SER A 263 9.86 -15.67 17.60
N GLY A 264 10.43 -16.87 17.50
CA GLY A 264 11.87 -17.07 17.58
C GLY A 264 12.47 -16.90 18.98
N ILE A 265 11.64 -16.78 20.03
CA ILE A 265 12.10 -16.64 21.42
C ILE A 265 12.70 -17.95 21.93
N THR A 266 12.14 -19.06 21.52
CA THR A 266 12.66 -20.40 21.82
C THR A 266 12.73 -21.28 20.58
N THR A 267 13.68 -22.20 20.56
CA THR A 267 13.79 -23.27 19.56
C THR A 267 13.58 -24.67 20.18
N GLY A 268 13.15 -24.70 21.46
CA GLY A 268 13.12 -25.95 22.24
C GLY A 268 14.45 -26.22 22.94
N THR A 269 14.55 -27.39 23.56
CA THR A 269 15.83 -27.98 24.00
C THR A 269 16.43 -28.89 22.92
N ASP A 270 15.55 -29.40 22.07
CA ASP A 270 15.87 -30.03 20.79
C ASP A 270 14.73 -29.78 19.77
N SER A 271 14.77 -30.42 18.63
CA SER A 271 13.79 -30.20 17.54
C SER A 271 12.36 -30.66 17.88
N THR A 272 12.19 -31.51 18.90
CA THR A 272 10.92 -32.14 19.25
C THR A 272 10.50 -31.93 20.71
N HIS A 273 11.37 -31.33 21.55
CA HIS A 273 11.10 -31.09 22.94
C HIS A 273 11.30 -29.61 23.33
N PHE A 274 10.34 -29.09 24.06
CA PHE A 274 10.44 -27.78 24.72
C PHE A 274 11.02 -27.89 26.12
N SER A 275 10.82 -28.99 26.79
CA SER A 275 11.17 -29.27 28.18
C SER A 275 10.50 -28.31 29.17
N PRO A 276 9.15 -28.29 29.25
CA PRO A 276 8.38 -27.30 30.00
C PRO A 276 8.73 -27.25 31.49
N GLU A 277 9.02 -28.39 32.09
CA GLU A 277 9.30 -28.52 33.53
C GLU A 277 10.78 -28.31 33.90
N LEU A 278 11.66 -28.16 32.90
CA LEU A 278 13.07 -27.91 33.16
C LEU A 278 13.23 -26.53 33.81
N ILE A 279 13.95 -26.47 34.93
CA ILE A 279 14.26 -25.22 35.61
C ILE A 279 15.20 -24.37 34.79
N CYS A 280 14.89 -23.09 34.65
CA CYS A 280 15.72 -22.14 33.95
C CYS A 280 16.88 -21.62 34.83
N ASN A 281 18.06 -21.53 34.21
CA ASN A 281 19.16 -20.77 34.78
C ASN A 281 19.12 -19.30 34.29
N ARG A 282 19.97 -18.45 34.90
CA ARG A 282 20.03 -17.01 34.58
C ARG A 282 20.37 -16.72 33.13
N ALA A 283 21.31 -17.48 32.53
CA ALA A 283 21.68 -17.32 31.12
C ALA A 283 20.50 -17.60 30.18
N GLN A 284 19.71 -18.63 30.48
CA GLN A 284 18.52 -18.97 29.67
C GLN A 284 17.45 -17.87 29.75
N VAL A 285 17.21 -17.33 30.95
CA VAL A 285 16.19 -16.29 31.15
C VAL A 285 16.55 -15.02 30.38
N VAL A 286 17.80 -14.52 30.50
CA VAL A 286 18.20 -13.32 29.75
C VAL A 286 18.27 -13.59 28.24
N THR A 287 18.55 -14.83 27.81
CA THR A 287 18.50 -15.19 26.38
C THR A 287 17.07 -15.14 25.84
N PHE A 288 16.08 -15.65 26.60
CA PHE A 288 14.66 -15.51 26.20
C PHE A 288 14.25 -14.06 26.12
N LEU A 289 14.64 -13.24 27.09
CA LEU A 289 14.32 -11.81 27.11
C LEU A 289 14.99 -11.03 25.96
N HIS A 290 16.24 -11.31 25.66
CA HIS A 290 16.97 -10.73 24.53
C HIS A 290 16.31 -11.08 23.19
N ARG A 291 15.90 -12.35 23.00
CA ARG A 291 15.16 -12.80 21.82
C ARG A 291 13.76 -12.16 21.75
N PHE A 292 13.09 -11.99 22.87
CA PHE A 292 11.83 -11.29 22.98
C PHE A 292 11.93 -9.83 22.45
N ARG A 293 13.09 -9.17 22.69
CA ARG A 293 13.36 -7.82 22.18
C ARG A 293 13.91 -7.80 20.76
N GLY A 294 13.92 -8.93 20.04
CA GLY A 294 14.39 -9.01 18.64
C GLY A 294 15.91 -9.09 18.50
N CYS A 295 16.61 -9.57 19.51
CA CYS A 295 18.07 -9.76 19.49
C CYS A 295 18.88 -8.47 19.22
N PRO A 296 18.66 -7.36 19.93
CA PRO A 296 19.43 -6.14 19.71
C PRO A 296 20.94 -6.37 19.94
N GLU A 297 21.77 -5.86 19.04
CA GLU A 297 23.24 -6.00 19.19
C GLU A 297 23.74 -5.16 20.38
N PRO A 298 24.50 -5.79 21.31
CA PRO A 298 25.11 -5.04 22.40
C PRO A 298 26.29 -4.18 21.91
N PHE A 299 26.43 -2.98 22.48
CA PHE A 299 27.63 -2.17 22.27
C PHE A 299 28.76 -2.47 23.30
N LEU A 300 28.41 -3.09 24.43
CA LEU A 300 29.43 -3.58 25.38
C LEU A 300 30.15 -4.80 24.81
N THR A 301 31.45 -4.84 24.98
CA THR A 301 32.33 -5.96 24.60
C THR A 301 32.63 -6.91 25.75
N ALA A 302 32.50 -6.46 26.99
CA ALA A 302 32.63 -7.25 28.21
C ALA A 302 31.75 -6.67 29.31
N ALA A 303 31.28 -7.50 30.23
CA ALA A 303 30.52 -7.10 31.41
C ALA A 303 30.90 -7.90 32.66
N PHE A 304 30.98 -9.23 32.55
CA PHE A 304 31.24 -10.14 33.67
C PHE A 304 32.31 -11.16 33.30
N ALA A 305 33.21 -11.45 34.27
CA ALA A 305 34.36 -12.33 34.05
C ALA A 305 33.94 -13.80 33.79
N ASP A 306 32.78 -14.22 34.30
CA ASP A 306 32.24 -15.56 34.17
C ASP A 306 31.31 -15.75 32.95
N VAL A 307 31.37 -14.82 31.97
CA VAL A 307 30.68 -14.87 30.69
C VAL A 307 31.65 -15.11 29.57
N PRO A 308 31.94 -16.36 29.18
CA PRO A 308 32.98 -16.68 28.21
C PRO A 308 32.65 -16.16 26.80
N GLU A 309 33.72 -15.85 26.02
CA GLU A 309 33.61 -15.63 24.60
C GLU A 309 33.08 -16.89 23.89
N GLY A 310 32.19 -16.71 22.92
CA GLY A 310 31.60 -17.84 22.19
C GLY A 310 30.43 -18.54 22.88
N SER A 311 30.09 -18.19 24.14
CA SER A 311 28.87 -18.74 24.75
C SER A 311 27.60 -18.23 24.06
N PHE A 312 26.60 -19.10 23.92
CA PHE A 312 25.31 -18.76 23.23
C PHE A 312 24.57 -17.60 23.91
N PHE A 313 24.82 -17.36 25.18
CA PHE A 313 24.17 -16.33 25.97
C PHE A 313 24.97 -15.01 26.06
N ARG A 314 26.20 -14.94 25.53
CA ARG A 314 27.09 -13.76 25.71
C ARG A 314 26.43 -12.47 25.26
N LYS A 315 25.90 -12.43 24.01
CA LYS A 315 25.23 -11.24 23.50
C LYS A 315 24.04 -10.82 24.37
N ALA A 316 23.26 -11.79 24.82
CA ALA A 316 22.09 -11.55 25.69
C ALA A 316 22.51 -10.96 27.04
N VAL A 317 23.60 -11.46 27.66
CA VAL A 317 24.09 -10.96 28.93
C VAL A 317 24.71 -9.56 28.78
N LEU A 318 25.48 -9.31 27.73
CA LEU A 318 26.04 -7.98 27.45
C LEU A 318 24.94 -6.94 27.21
N TRP A 319 23.93 -7.31 26.42
CA TRP A 319 22.75 -6.47 26.20
C TRP A 319 21.99 -6.20 27.53
N ALA A 320 21.79 -7.22 28.34
CA ALA A 320 21.10 -7.06 29.61
C ALA A 320 21.89 -6.22 30.62
N ALA A 321 23.23 -6.30 30.60
CA ALA A 321 24.09 -5.47 31.42
C ALA A 321 24.08 -4.00 30.98
N GLN A 322 24.25 -3.73 29.70
CA GLN A 322 24.25 -2.35 29.18
C GLN A 322 22.92 -1.59 29.40
N ASN A 323 21.82 -2.32 29.49
CA ASN A 323 20.47 -1.77 29.72
C ASN A 323 20.05 -1.92 31.19
N GLU A 324 20.97 -2.22 32.10
CA GLU A 324 20.74 -2.35 33.55
C GLU A 324 19.68 -3.39 33.93
N ILE A 325 19.33 -4.30 33.01
CA ILE A 325 18.41 -5.42 33.28
C ILE A 325 19.02 -6.34 34.34
N THR A 326 20.33 -6.61 34.19
CA THR A 326 21.14 -7.29 35.21
C THR A 326 22.31 -6.44 35.64
N LEU A 327 22.59 -6.45 36.95
CA LEU A 327 23.75 -5.81 37.54
C LEU A 327 24.78 -6.85 38.00
N GLY A 328 24.55 -8.13 37.67
CA GLY A 328 25.29 -9.24 38.26
C GLY A 328 24.80 -9.63 39.64
N MET A 329 25.68 -10.26 40.38
CA MET A 329 25.48 -10.60 41.79
C MET A 329 26.43 -9.79 42.66
N GLU A 330 26.35 -9.92 43.97
CA GLU A 330 27.17 -9.17 44.93
C GLU A 330 28.70 -9.36 44.78
N ASP A 331 29.11 -10.51 44.22
CA ASP A 331 30.52 -10.82 43.92
C ASP A 331 30.99 -10.24 42.53
N GLY A 332 30.16 -9.47 41.86
CA GLY A 332 30.47 -8.87 40.53
C GLY A 332 30.42 -9.86 39.37
N LEU A 333 29.91 -11.10 39.58
CA LEU A 333 29.74 -12.10 38.52
C LEU A 333 28.27 -12.18 38.05
N PHE A 334 28.08 -12.76 36.90
CA PHE A 334 26.72 -12.99 36.36
C PHE A 334 26.08 -14.28 36.83
N HIS A 335 26.87 -15.31 37.06
CA HIS A 335 26.45 -16.67 37.43
C HIS A 335 25.49 -17.29 36.38
N PRO A 336 25.93 -17.52 35.14
CA PRO A 336 25.08 -17.95 34.04
C PRO A 336 24.34 -19.26 34.29
N THR A 337 24.93 -20.20 35.03
CA THR A 337 24.39 -21.51 35.33
C THR A 337 23.52 -21.55 36.60
N GLN A 338 23.52 -20.49 37.39
CA GLN A 338 22.72 -20.42 38.62
C GLN A 338 21.23 -20.43 38.27
N VAL A 339 20.44 -21.19 39.04
CA VAL A 339 19.00 -21.22 38.95
C VAL A 339 18.40 -19.82 39.14
N CYS A 340 17.49 -19.45 38.26
CA CYS A 340 16.79 -18.18 38.33
C CYS A 340 15.47 -18.34 39.05
N ASN A 341 15.28 -17.62 40.15
CA ASN A 341 14.04 -17.65 40.91
C ASN A 341 13.00 -16.67 40.41
N ARG A 342 11.75 -16.78 40.89
CA ARG A 342 10.63 -15.95 40.41
C ARG A 342 10.86 -14.46 40.62
N ALA A 343 11.45 -14.06 41.78
CA ALA A 343 11.76 -12.67 42.06
C ALA A 343 12.78 -12.09 41.08
N GLN A 344 13.83 -12.84 40.73
CA GLN A 344 14.82 -12.41 39.76
C GLN A 344 14.21 -12.27 38.34
N ILE A 345 13.33 -13.19 37.94
CA ILE A 345 12.70 -13.14 36.60
C ILE A 345 11.81 -11.90 36.46
N VAL A 346 10.91 -11.65 37.41
CA VAL A 346 10.04 -10.46 37.36
C VAL A 346 10.84 -9.18 37.48
N THR A 347 12.00 -9.19 38.16
CA THR A 347 12.92 -8.06 38.24
C THR A 347 13.57 -7.77 36.87
N PHE A 348 13.99 -8.81 36.12
CA PHE A 348 14.49 -8.65 34.76
C PHE A 348 13.40 -8.08 33.84
N LEU A 349 12.17 -8.60 33.90
CA LEU A 349 11.04 -8.12 33.13
C LEU A 349 10.67 -6.66 33.45
N TYR A 350 10.71 -6.29 34.72
CA TYR A 350 10.42 -4.94 35.18
C TYR A 350 11.46 -3.93 34.69
N ARG A 351 12.73 -4.27 34.80
CA ARG A 351 13.83 -3.43 34.29
C ARG A 351 13.80 -3.32 32.77
N ASP A 352 13.50 -4.42 32.09
CA ASP A 352 13.24 -4.41 30.64
C ASP A 352 12.08 -3.45 30.27
N ALA A 353 11.02 -3.41 31.10
CA ALA A 353 9.89 -2.54 30.87
C ALA A 353 10.20 -1.03 31.01
N LYS A 354 11.36 -0.66 31.53
CA LYS A 354 11.84 0.73 31.60
C LYS A 354 12.64 1.15 30.37
N ILE A 355 12.96 0.21 29.48
CA ILE A 355 13.72 0.48 28.27
C ILE A 355 12.74 0.91 27.17
N PRO A 356 12.99 2.05 26.51
CA PRO A 356 12.16 2.56 25.42
C PRO A 356 11.99 1.61 24.23
#